data_1228eb89fbfb9beb7615450b6e615813
#
_entry.id   1228eb89fbfb9beb7615450b6e615813
#
_cell.length_a   1.000
_cell.length_b   1.000
_cell.length_c   1.000
_cell.angle_alpha   90.00
_cell.angle_beta   90.00
_cell.angle_gamma   90.00
#
_symmetry.space_group_name_H-M   'P 1'
#
loop_
_entity.id
_entity.type
_entity.pdbx_description
1 polymer ?
#
loop_
_entity_poly.entity_id
_entity_poly.type
_entity_poly.pdbx_seq_one_letter_code
_entity_poly.pdbx_strand_id
1 'polypeptide(L)'
;MEYQKVTFPEAVIILAERYNIPIEYEQGQESSAIFSSLYELHEKAAKLYTNNLYSSQGEQALKYLLERDLTKDILKQFRIGFSIDNWNQLNSHLNANELSKDEINKSGLFSHTDKGIFDRFRSRIMFPVFHPSGKIIAFGGRIFKSDDAAKYLNSPETPLYKKSSVFYGIQATRDAIRKAGYTILVEGYMDFLQFYQVGIHPVLAMSGTAFTQRHGWELSKITRKVILIYDGDDAGGSAAVRAGFVLLKAGIETNVVRPPDGLDPDDWIRQNGREEIINSIGNAQGFLDFHLEYFQALNLKGSERRDYIYNITREIKEIRDNIFRDELIRVLAERLKVNESDLVKIMKEQRSHTQTNNKDQISRSLLTEFTSKERKAQIELLQLLVNKDESIRSMVKTKVNIDLFTHPLLQKLARQLLKGKMIVDTAAIIEYFSDKLEREIVTEILYQEHDTSLTEQIVNDCLKTLKSGPIKRRIDELRITIREKETKGQNTEVELNKVMKLQQELKDN
;
A
#
# COMPACT_ATOMS: atom_id res chain seq x y z
N MET A 1 -18.77 18.62 -13.95
CA MET A 1 -17.78 17.89 -13.12
C MET A 1 -18.27 17.80 -11.68
N GLU A 2 -18.35 18.89 -10.93
CA GLU A 2 -18.77 18.85 -9.52
C GLU A 2 -20.23 18.44 -9.31
N TYR A 3 -21.12 18.90 -10.15
CA TYR A 3 -22.56 18.66 -10.03
C TYR A 3 -22.97 17.21 -10.33
N GLN A 4 -22.30 16.53 -11.27
CA GLN A 4 -22.60 15.14 -11.66
C GLN A 4 -21.57 14.12 -11.14
N LYS A 5 -20.61 14.55 -10.32
CA LYS A 5 -19.55 13.67 -9.72
C LYS A 5 -18.74 12.89 -10.76
N VAL A 6 -18.56 13.45 -11.95
CA VAL A 6 -17.83 12.82 -13.06
C VAL A 6 -16.45 13.46 -13.27
N THR A 7 -15.51 12.71 -13.83
CA THR A 7 -14.19 13.20 -14.23
C THR A 7 -14.28 14.16 -15.42
N PHE A 8 -13.21 14.93 -15.70
CA PHE A 8 -13.21 15.84 -16.86
C PHE A 8 -13.50 15.12 -18.18
N PRO A 9 -12.86 13.98 -18.52
CA PRO A 9 -13.20 13.24 -19.74
C PRO A 9 -14.66 12.77 -19.79
N GLU A 10 -15.20 12.26 -18.69
CA GLU A 10 -16.61 11.85 -18.62
C GLU A 10 -17.56 13.04 -18.76
N ALA A 11 -17.23 14.20 -18.16
CA ALA A 11 -18.03 15.41 -18.32
C ALA A 11 -18.03 15.89 -19.77
N VAL A 12 -16.90 15.81 -20.47
CA VAL A 12 -16.79 16.14 -21.89
C VAL A 12 -17.68 15.23 -22.74
N ILE A 13 -17.65 13.92 -22.50
CA ILE A 13 -18.49 12.95 -23.19
C ILE A 13 -19.98 13.23 -22.95
N ILE A 14 -20.40 13.41 -21.70
CA ILE A 14 -21.80 13.70 -21.34
C ILE A 14 -22.28 15.00 -21.99
N LEU A 15 -21.44 16.04 -22.01
CA LEU A 15 -21.79 17.31 -22.66
C LEU A 15 -21.90 17.17 -24.18
N ALA A 16 -20.97 16.44 -24.78
CA ALA A 16 -20.98 16.18 -26.22
C ALA A 16 -22.22 15.39 -26.65
N GLU A 17 -22.58 14.34 -25.92
CA GLU A 17 -23.82 13.60 -26.15
C GLU A 17 -25.06 14.48 -25.99
N ARG A 18 -25.11 15.31 -24.94
CA ARG A 18 -26.24 16.20 -24.65
C ARG A 18 -26.46 17.27 -25.73
N TYR A 19 -25.37 17.75 -26.32
CA TYR A 19 -25.41 18.80 -27.32
C TYR A 19 -25.21 18.31 -28.77
N ASN A 20 -25.15 16.96 -28.94
CA ASN A 20 -24.96 16.30 -30.23
C ASN A 20 -23.67 16.77 -30.94
N ILE A 21 -22.61 17.04 -30.20
CA ILE A 21 -21.31 17.46 -30.72
C ILE A 21 -20.47 16.20 -30.96
N PRO A 22 -20.06 15.91 -32.21
CA PRO A 22 -19.15 14.81 -32.47
C PRO A 22 -17.79 15.08 -31.78
N ILE A 23 -17.37 14.17 -30.92
CA ILE A 23 -16.00 14.21 -30.34
C ILE A 23 -15.11 13.41 -31.27
N GLU A 24 -14.16 14.07 -31.91
CA GLU A 24 -13.07 13.38 -32.60
C GLU A 24 -12.02 12.98 -31.56
N TYR A 25 -11.83 11.67 -31.35
CA TYR A 25 -10.81 11.13 -30.50
C TYR A 25 -9.54 10.91 -31.35
N GLU A 26 -8.54 11.73 -31.19
CA GLU A 26 -7.20 11.38 -31.64
C GLU A 26 -6.70 10.20 -30.78
N GLN A 27 -6.64 8.99 -31.34
CA GLN A 27 -6.14 7.74 -30.73
C GLN A 27 -6.84 7.28 -29.44
N GLY A 28 -8.12 6.84 -29.48
CA GLY A 28 -8.79 6.38 -28.27
C GLY A 28 -10.12 5.65 -28.40
N GLN A 29 -10.63 5.37 -29.59
CA GLN A 29 -11.92 4.66 -29.75
C GLN A 29 -11.90 3.26 -29.13
N GLU A 30 -10.80 2.50 -29.26
CA GLU A 30 -10.66 1.19 -28.63
C GLU A 30 -10.61 1.27 -27.09
N SER A 31 -9.99 2.33 -26.53
CA SER A 31 -9.94 2.51 -25.09
C SER A 31 -11.31 2.83 -24.49
N SER A 32 -12.12 3.66 -25.13
CA SER A 32 -13.46 4.01 -24.65
C SER A 32 -14.41 2.80 -24.64
N ALA A 33 -14.38 1.98 -25.71
CA ALA A 33 -15.19 0.78 -25.81
C ALA A 33 -14.84 -0.26 -24.73
N ILE A 34 -13.55 -0.51 -24.48
CA ILE A 34 -13.13 -1.47 -23.45
C ILE A 34 -13.53 -1.00 -22.06
N PHE A 35 -13.40 0.31 -21.73
CA PHE A 35 -13.83 0.83 -20.44
C PHE A 35 -15.32 0.63 -20.21
N SER A 36 -16.17 0.91 -21.23
CA SER A 36 -17.61 0.71 -21.17
C SER A 36 -17.94 -0.75 -20.89
N SER A 37 -17.31 -1.67 -21.62
CA SER A 37 -17.49 -3.11 -21.45
C SER A 37 -17.06 -3.57 -20.06
N LEU A 38 -15.92 -3.12 -19.56
CA LEU A 38 -15.45 -3.47 -18.23
C LEU A 38 -16.43 -3.01 -17.14
N TYR A 39 -17.00 -1.80 -17.23
CA TYR A 39 -18.03 -1.35 -16.29
C TYR A 39 -19.28 -2.23 -16.35
N GLU A 40 -19.72 -2.64 -17.54
CA GLU A 40 -20.86 -3.53 -17.70
C GLU A 40 -20.62 -4.91 -17.10
N LEU A 41 -19.41 -5.48 -17.29
CA LEU A 41 -19.01 -6.74 -16.68
C LEU A 41 -19.03 -6.68 -15.15
N HIS A 42 -18.48 -5.60 -14.57
CA HIS A 42 -18.51 -5.41 -13.11
C HIS A 42 -19.93 -5.25 -12.58
N GLU A 43 -20.81 -4.57 -13.32
CA GLU A 43 -22.21 -4.40 -12.96
C GLU A 43 -22.98 -5.73 -12.97
N LYS A 44 -22.78 -6.55 -14.02
CA LYS A 44 -23.34 -7.91 -14.10
C LYS A 44 -22.83 -8.81 -12.98
N ALA A 45 -21.52 -8.76 -12.71
CA ALA A 45 -20.91 -9.52 -11.61
C ALA A 45 -21.49 -9.12 -10.24
N ALA A 46 -21.60 -7.82 -9.95
CA ALA A 46 -22.19 -7.34 -8.72
C ALA A 46 -23.63 -7.78 -8.54
N LYS A 47 -24.44 -7.74 -9.61
CA LYS A 47 -25.83 -8.22 -9.60
C LYS A 47 -25.90 -9.71 -9.30
N LEU A 48 -25.04 -10.52 -9.92
CA LEU A 48 -24.95 -11.95 -9.65
C LEU A 48 -24.60 -12.20 -8.17
N TYR A 49 -23.56 -11.56 -7.65
CA TYR A 49 -23.13 -11.73 -6.27
C TYR A 49 -24.19 -11.28 -5.26
N THR A 50 -24.87 -10.16 -5.53
CA THR A 50 -25.99 -9.70 -4.69
C THR A 50 -27.14 -10.74 -4.67
N ASN A 51 -27.52 -11.27 -5.83
CA ASN A 51 -28.56 -12.30 -5.92
C ASN A 51 -28.15 -13.58 -5.17
N ASN A 52 -26.88 -13.99 -5.27
CA ASN A 52 -26.37 -15.13 -4.55
C ASN A 52 -26.48 -14.96 -3.03
N LEU A 53 -26.17 -13.75 -2.50
CA LEU A 53 -26.25 -13.50 -1.05
C LEU A 53 -27.65 -13.73 -0.49
N TYR A 54 -28.69 -13.39 -1.27
CA TYR A 54 -30.08 -13.55 -0.86
C TYR A 54 -30.72 -14.87 -1.33
N SER A 55 -29.95 -15.76 -1.94
CA SER A 55 -30.38 -17.13 -2.31
C SER A 55 -30.10 -18.12 -1.17
N SER A 56 -30.62 -19.35 -1.32
CA SER A 56 -30.32 -20.45 -0.40
C SER A 56 -28.80 -20.74 -0.29
N GLN A 57 -28.03 -20.53 -1.35
CA GLN A 57 -26.56 -20.72 -1.33
C GLN A 57 -25.83 -19.64 -0.53
N GLY A 58 -26.41 -18.45 -0.36
CA GLY A 58 -25.86 -17.34 0.39
C GLY A 58 -26.30 -17.26 1.86
N GLU A 59 -27.22 -18.12 2.31
CA GLU A 59 -27.84 -18.05 3.63
C GLU A 59 -26.81 -17.94 4.78
N GLN A 60 -25.76 -18.74 4.75
CA GLN A 60 -24.72 -18.72 5.78
C GLN A 60 -23.88 -17.43 5.72
N ALA A 61 -23.61 -16.92 4.52
CA ALA A 61 -22.89 -15.64 4.36
C ALA A 61 -23.74 -14.47 4.85
N LEU A 62 -25.04 -14.49 4.55
CA LEU A 62 -25.97 -13.48 5.05
C LEU A 62 -26.11 -13.55 6.58
N LYS A 63 -26.25 -14.74 7.14
CA LYS A 63 -26.29 -14.95 8.58
C LYS A 63 -25.04 -14.41 9.27
N TYR A 64 -23.84 -14.70 8.74
CA TYR A 64 -22.58 -14.18 9.24
C TYR A 64 -22.55 -12.63 9.27
N LEU A 65 -23.04 -11.97 8.21
CA LEU A 65 -23.08 -10.51 8.15
C LEU A 65 -24.09 -9.91 9.17
N LEU A 66 -25.22 -10.57 9.36
CA LEU A 66 -26.24 -10.16 10.36
C LEU A 66 -25.74 -10.39 11.80
N GLU A 67 -25.01 -11.50 12.06
CA GLU A 67 -24.38 -11.77 13.36
C GLU A 67 -23.25 -10.76 13.69
N ARG A 68 -22.72 -10.09 12.68
CA ARG A 68 -21.83 -8.94 12.85
C ARG A 68 -22.59 -7.60 12.88
N ASP A 69 -23.88 -7.61 13.21
CA ASP A 69 -24.75 -6.46 13.38
C ASP A 69 -24.94 -5.58 12.14
N LEU A 70 -24.57 -6.04 10.93
CA LEU A 70 -24.85 -5.31 9.70
C LEU A 70 -26.32 -5.45 9.30
N THR A 71 -27.00 -4.33 9.05
CA THR A 71 -28.40 -4.34 8.62
C THR A 71 -28.56 -4.69 7.14
N LYS A 72 -29.69 -5.28 6.79
CA LYS A 72 -30.01 -5.58 5.38
C LYS A 72 -30.01 -4.33 4.50
N ASP A 73 -30.33 -3.17 5.04
CA ASP A 73 -30.36 -1.91 4.29
C ASP A 73 -28.96 -1.47 3.91
N ILE A 74 -27.99 -1.58 4.83
CA ILE A 74 -26.57 -1.32 4.55
C ILE A 74 -26.04 -2.31 3.52
N LEU A 75 -26.34 -3.60 3.66
CA LEU A 75 -25.94 -4.62 2.69
C LEU A 75 -26.46 -4.33 1.29
N LYS A 76 -27.70 -3.87 1.16
CA LYS A 76 -28.31 -3.46 -0.13
C LYS A 76 -27.68 -2.17 -0.65
N GLN A 77 -27.52 -1.15 0.20
CA GLN A 77 -26.96 0.15 -0.17
C GLN A 77 -25.56 0.03 -0.77
N PHE A 78 -24.71 -0.81 -0.16
CA PHE A 78 -23.35 -1.06 -0.65
C PHE A 78 -23.25 -2.27 -1.59
N ARG A 79 -24.40 -2.86 -1.94
CA ARG A 79 -24.51 -3.98 -2.90
C ARG A 79 -23.62 -5.17 -2.52
N ILE A 80 -23.52 -5.42 -1.21
CA ILE A 80 -22.78 -6.56 -0.70
C ILE A 80 -23.35 -7.84 -1.30
N GLY A 81 -22.46 -8.74 -1.69
CA GLY A 81 -22.83 -9.97 -2.39
C GLY A 81 -22.11 -11.20 -1.85
N PHE A 82 -22.29 -12.31 -2.53
CA PHE A 82 -21.61 -13.55 -2.22
C PHE A 82 -21.19 -14.29 -3.49
N SER A 83 -19.94 -14.64 -3.60
CA SER A 83 -19.45 -15.58 -4.61
C SER A 83 -19.53 -16.99 -4.04
N ILE A 84 -20.34 -17.84 -4.65
CA ILE A 84 -20.51 -19.21 -4.20
C ILE A 84 -19.25 -20.06 -4.42
N ASP A 85 -19.19 -21.25 -3.84
CA ASP A 85 -18.09 -22.18 -4.06
C ASP A 85 -18.23 -22.89 -5.42
N ASN A 86 -17.96 -22.16 -6.48
CA ASN A 86 -18.00 -22.65 -7.84
C ASN A 86 -16.89 -21.97 -8.68
N TRP A 87 -16.18 -22.76 -9.46
CA TRP A 87 -15.05 -22.30 -10.25
C TRP A 87 -15.46 -21.50 -11.50
N ASN A 88 -16.70 -21.65 -11.97
CA ASN A 88 -17.15 -21.17 -13.26
C ASN A 88 -18.54 -20.51 -13.20
N GLN A 89 -19.06 -20.10 -12.04
CA GLN A 89 -20.39 -19.50 -11.96
C GLN A 89 -20.44 -18.16 -12.70
N LEU A 90 -19.51 -17.27 -12.42
CA LEU A 90 -19.44 -15.97 -13.08
C LEU A 90 -19.05 -16.12 -14.55
N ASN A 91 -18.09 -17.00 -14.84
CA ASN A 91 -17.68 -17.36 -16.20
C ASN A 91 -18.88 -17.78 -17.06
N SER A 92 -19.70 -18.71 -16.55
CA SER A 92 -20.91 -19.15 -17.27
C SER A 92 -21.97 -18.06 -17.35
N HIS A 93 -22.17 -17.28 -16.29
CA HIS A 93 -23.15 -16.20 -16.25
C HIS A 93 -22.86 -15.07 -17.25
N LEU A 94 -21.58 -14.77 -17.44
CA LEU A 94 -21.12 -13.72 -18.36
C LEU A 94 -20.86 -14.22 -19.78
N ASN A 95 -21.05 -15.53 -20.04
CA ASN A 95 -20.65 -16.16 -21.32
C ASN A 95 -19.19 -15.82 -21.67
N ALA A 96 -18.26 -16.05 -20.75
CA ALA A 96 -16.89 -15.56 -20.88
C ALA A 96 -16.17 -16.07 -22.15
N ASN A 97 -16.66 -17.14 -22.78
CA ASN A 97 -16.17 -17.60 -24.08
C ASN A 97 -16.47 -16.62 -25.24
N GLU A 98 -17.45 -15.73 -25.06
CA GLU A 98 -17.83 -14.69 -26.03
C GLU A 98 -17.09 -13.37 -25.77
N LEU A 99 -16.45 -13.23 -24.58
CA LEU A 99 -15.65 -12.06 -24.23
C LEU A 99 -14.32 -12.07 -24.97
N SER A 100 -13.85 -10.89 -25.34
CA SER A 100 -12.49 -10.73 -25.86
C SER A 100 -11.43 -11.07 -24.79
N LYS A 101 -10.24 -11.47 -25.24
CA LYS A 101 -9.10 -11.70 -24.33
C LYS A 101 -8.80 -10.47 -23.46
N ASP A 102 -8.99 -9.28 -24.01
CA ASP A 102 -8.78 -8.02 -23.32
C ASP A 102 -9.78 -7.80 -22.19
N GLU A 103 -11.06 -8.08 -22.40
CA GLU A 103 -12.10 -8.00 -21.38
C GLU A 103 -11.82 -8.97 -20.24
N ILE A 104 -11.48 -10.20 -20.54
CA ILE A 104 -11.15 -11.21 -19.54
C ILE A 104 -9.92 -10.76 -18.70
N ASN A 105 -8.83 -10.40 -19.39
CA ASN A 105 -7.56 -10.05 -18.71
C ASN A 105 -7.65 -8.73 -17.92
N LYS A 106 -8.39 -7.75 -18.45
CA LYS A 106 -8.48 -6.41 -17.87
C LYS A 106 -9.62 -6.23 -16.86
N SER A 107 -10.55 -7.19 -16.77
CA SER A 107 -11.67 -7.10 -15.81
C SER A 107 -11.25 -7.33 -14.36
N GLY A 108 -10.21 -8.14 -14.12
CA GLY A 108 -9.84 -8.57 -12.77
C GLY A 108 -10.85 -9.53 -12.11
N LEU A 109 -11.81 -10.06 -12.87
CA LEU A 109 -12.85 -10.98 -12.41
C LEU A 109 -12.45 -12.44 -12.59
N PHE A 110 -11.49 -12.71 -13.45
CA PHE A 110 -11.05 -14.05 -13.80
C PHE A 110 -9.58 -14.31 -13.45
N SER A 111 -9.26 -15.57 -13.29
CA SER A 111 -7.89 -16.08 -13.15
C SER A 111 -7.59 -17.04 -14.29
N HIS A 112 -6.39 -16.95 -14.85
CA HIS A 112 -5.93 -17.86 -15.91
C HIS A 112 -5.02 -18.93 -15.31
N THR A 113 -5.26 -20.17 -15.72
CA THR A 113 -4.38 -21.30 -15.43
C THR A 113 -4.15 -22.10 -16.71
N ASP A 114 -3.22 -23.06 -16.68
CA ASP A 114 -2.99 -24.00 -17.79
C ASP A 114 -4.27 -24.83 -18.14
N LYS A 115 -5.27 -24.87 -17.23
CA LYS A 115 -6.53 -25.58 -17.39
C LYS A 115 -7.69 -24.71 -17.89
N GLY A 116 -7.45 -23.41 -18.12
CA GLY A 116 -8.45 -22.48 -18.63
C GLY A 116 -8.70 -21.24 -17.76
N ILE A 117 -9.86 -20.62 -17.98
CA ILE A 117 -10.31 -19.40 -17.32
C ILE A 117 -11.26 -19.80 -16.19
N PHE A 118 -11.05 -19.29 -15.00
CA PHE A 118 -11.85 -19.57 -13.81
C PHE A 118 -12.23 -18.28 -13.09
N ASP A 119 -13.31 -18.33 -12.32
CA ASP A 119 -13.72 -17.25 -11.45
C ASP A 119 -12.62 -16.95 -10.41
N ARG A 120 -12.23 -15.67 -10.31
CA ARG A 120 -11.23 -15.23 -9.33
C ARG A 120 -11.74 -15.37 -7.89
N PHE A 121 -12.99 -15.02 -7.67
CA PHE A 121 -13.61 -15.02 -6.35
C PHE A 121 -14.50 -16.24 -6.15
N ARG A 122 -14.26 -17.00 -5.08
CA ARG A 122 -15.04 -18.19 -4.70
C ARG A 122 -15.17 -18.28 -3.18
N SER A 123 -16.33 -18.71 -2.70
CA SER A 123 -16.63 -18.84 -1.26
C SER A 123 -16.37 -17.57 -0.46
N ARG A 124 -16.69 -16.36 -1.03
CA ARG A 124 -16.37 -15.08 -0.41
C ARG A 124 -17.56 -14.13 -0.36
N ILE A 125 -17.66 -13.40 0.73
CA ILE A 125 -18.50 -12.20 0.81
C ILE A 125 -17.86 -11.14 -0.05
N MET A 126 -18.64 -10.53 -0.96
CA MET A 126 -18.15 -9.62 -1.98
C MET A 126 -18.50 -8.17 -1.64
N PHE A 127 -17.49 -7.32 -1.66
CA PHE A 127 -17.57 -5.88 -1.40
C PHE A 127 -17.26 -5.14 -2.70
N PRO A 128 -18.28 -4.60 -3.41
CA PRO A 128 -18.02 -3.81 -4.61
C PRO A 128 -17.28 -2.52 -4.27
N VAL A 129 -16.23 -2.24 -5.00
CA VAL A 129 -15.46 -0.99 -4.92
C VAL A 129 -15.98 -0.04 -5.98
N PHE A 130 -16.37 1.16 -5.57
CA PHE A 130 -16.97 2.13 -6.47
C PHE A 130 -16.00 3.26 -6.82
N HIS A 131 -16.04 3.67 -8.08
CA HIS A 131 -15.52 4.97 -8.51
C HIS A 131 -16.37 6.10 -7.91
N PRO A 132 -15.84 7.33 -7.68
CA PRO A 132 -16.64 8.46 -7.20
C PRO A 132 -17.90 8.77 -8.02
N SER A 133 -17.96 8.38 -9.30
CA SER A 133 -19.13 8.47 -10.17
C SER A 133 -20.23 7.44 -9.88
N GLY A 134 -20.00 6.48 -8.98
CA GLY A 134 -20.93 5.40 -8.64
C GLY A 134 -20.81 4.13 -9.49
N LYS A 135 -19.91 4.09 -10.48
CA LYS A 135 -19.63 2.87 -11.26
C LYS A 135 -18.77 1.91 -10.46
N ILE A 136 -19.02 0.60 -10.57
CA ILE A 136 -18.19 -0.43 -9.93
C ILE A 136 -16.91 -0.64 -10.73
N ILE A 137 -15.76 -0.60 -10.04
CA ILE A 137 -14.43 -0.68 -10.65
C ILE A 137 -13.60 -1.89 -10.17
N ALA A 138 -14.02 -2.51 -9.08
CA ALA A 138 -13.32 -3.65 -8.49
C ALA A 138 -14.18 -4.35 -7.43
N PHE A 139 -13.64 -5.42 -6.86
CA PHE A 139 -14.24 -6.12 -5.73
C PHE A 139 -13.19 -6.47 -4.69
N GLY A 140 -13.59 -6.40 -3.41
CA GLY A 140 -12.96 -7.12 -2.33
C GLY A 140 -13.75 -8.38 -2.00
N GLY A 141 -13.08 -9.46 -1.67
CA GLY A 141 -13.72 -10.72 -1.30
C GLY A 141 -13.22 -11.21 0.05
N ARG A 142 -14.08 -11.33 1.08
CA ARG A 142 -13.73 -11.82 2.41
C ARG A 142 -14.19 -13.25 2.61
N ILE A 143 -13.29 -14.14 3.01
CA ILE A 143 -13.63 -15.49 3.42
C ILE A 143 -14.25 -15.48 4.83
N PHE A 144 -15.18 -16.38 5.11
CA PHE A 144 -15.85 -16.44 6.43
C PHE A 144 -15.90 -17.85 7.03
N LYS A 145 -15.43 -18.89 6.30
CA LYS A 145 -15.56 -20.29 6.71
C LYS A 145 -14.25 -21.06 6.89
N SER A 146 -13.09 -20.54 6.51
CA SER A 146 -11.85 -21.30 6.46
C SER A 146 -10.68 -20.43 6.91
N ASP A 147 -9.76 -21.00 7.69
CA ASP A 147 -8.52 -20.36 8.12
C ASP A 147 -7.34 -20.59 7.15
N ASP A 148 -7.52 -21.50 6.17
CA ASP A 148 -6.43 -21.92 5.26
C ASP A 148 -6.19 -20.99 4.06
N ALA A 149 -7.03 -19.97 3.86
CA ALA A 149 -6.89 -19.03 2.75
C ALA A 149 -6.79 -17.58 3.25
N ALA A 150 -6.20 -16.70 2.44
CA ALA A 150 -6.12 -15.28 2.74
C ALA A 150 -7.51 -14.73 3.11
N LYS A 151 -7.62 -14.09 4.31
CA LYS A 151 -8.87 -13.53 4.85
C LYS A 151 -9.55 -12.60 3.84
N TYR A 152 -8.79 -11.76 3.15
CA TYR A 152 -9.26 -10.86 2.10
C TYR A 152 -8.52 -11.12 0.79
N LEU A 153 -9.27 -11.10 -0.31
CA LEU A 153 -8.78 -11.15 -1.69
C LEU A 153 -9.36 -9.95 -2.44
N ASN A 154 -8.52 -9.10 -2.98
CA ASN A 154 -8.95 -7.95 -3.77
C ASN A 154 -8.75 -8.17 -5.27
N SER A 155 -9.50 -7.43 -6.10
CA SER A 155 -9.22 -7.35 -7.54
C SER A 155 -7.76 -6.97 -7.78
N PRO A 156 -7.12 -7.47 -8.84
CA PRO A 156 -5.79 -7.02 -9.25
C PRO A 156 -5.85 -5.57 -9.77
N GLU A 157 -4.69 -4.98 -10.05
CA GLU A 157 -4.62 -3.73 -10.81
C GLU A 157 -5.26 -3.91 -12.18
N THR A 158 -6.16 -2.98 -12.52
CA THR A 158 -6.83 -2.96 -13.82
C THR A 158 -6.84 -1.54 -14.39
N PRO A 159 -7.21 -1.35 -15.66
CA PRO A 159 -7.41 -0.01 -16.21
C PRO A 159 -8.43 0.83 -15.42
N LEU A 160 -9.43 0.19 -14.79
CA LEU A 160 -10.44 0.85 -13.96
C LEU A 160 -10.01 1.04 -12.50
N TYR A 161 -9.13 0.20 -11.98
CA TYR A 161 -8.84 0.12 -10.55
C TYR A 161 -7.35 0.21 -10.25
N LYS A 162 -6.97 1.27 -9.56
CA LYS A 162 -5.61 1.47 -9.03
C LYS A 162 -5.65 1.46 -7.51
N LYS A 163 -5.20 0.37 -6.89
CA LYS A 163 -5.23 0.18 -5.43
C LYS A 163 -4.58 1.35 -4.68
N SER A 164 -3.52 1.90 -5.24
CA SER A 164 -2.75 3.00 -4.64
C SER A 164 -3.47 4.35 -4.58
N SER A 165 -4.68 4.47 -5.14
CA SER A 165 -5.40 5.75 -5.23
C SER A 165 -6.90 5.66 -4.92
N VAL A 166 -7.43 4.47 -4.63
CA VAL A 166 -8.87 4.25 -4.44
C VAL A 166 -9.20 4.03 -2.97
N PHE A 167 -10.24 4.70 -2.50
CA PHE A 167 -10.82 4.51 -1.16
C PHE A 167 -12.17 3.82 -1.26
N TYR A 168 -12.38 2.83 -0.40
CA TYR A 168 -13.70 2.24 -0.27
C TYR A 168 -14.67 3.23 0.39
N GLY A 169 -15.87 3.32 -0.15
CA GLY A 169 -16.93 4.18 0.37
C GLY A 169 -16.96 5.60 -0.18
N ILE A 170 -15.96 6.04 -0.94
CA ILE A 170 -15.82 7.43 -1.41
C ILE A 170 -17.07 7.95 -2.16
N GLN A 171 -17.75 7.10 -2.93
CA GLN A 171 -18.96 7.48 -3.68
C GLN A 171 -20.12 7.87 -2.75
N ALA A 172 -20.20 7.27 -1.54
CA ALA A 172 -21.27 7.51 -0.58
C ALA A 172 -20.93 8.62 0.42
N THR A 173 -19.65 8.91 0.65
CA THR A 173 -19.20 9.72 1.79
C THR A 173 -18.60 11.06 1.40
N ARG A 174 -18.26 11.28 0.12
CA ARG A 174 -17.55 12.48 -0.36
C ARG A 174 -18.21 13.79 0.07
N ASP A 175 -19.54 13.86 -0.02
CA ASP A 175 -20.27 15.07 0.35
C ASP A 175 -20.31 15.27 1.87
N ALA A 176 -20.41 14.18 2.65
CA ALA A 176 -20.31 14.21 4.10
C ALA A 176 -18.92 14.65 4.56
N ILE A 177 -17.85 14.17 3.92
CA ILE A 177 -16.46 14.58 4.17
C ILE A 177 -16.31 16.09 3.93
N ARG A 178 -16.76 16.58 2.78
CA ARG A 178 -16.68 18.02 2.45
C ARG A 178 -17.45 18.89 3.45
N LYS A 179 -18.63 18.44 3.86
CA LYS A 179 -19.45 19.15 4.83
C LYS A 179 -18.84 19.13 6.23
N ALA A 180 -18.26 18.01 6.64
CA ALA A 180 -17.61 17.87 7.96
C ALA A 180 -16.25 18.59 8.02
N GLY A 181 -15.56 18.77 6.87
CA GLY A 181 -14.21 19.32 6.81
C GLY A 181 -13.11 18.34 7.22
N TYR A 182 -13.46 17.11 7.55
CA TYR A 182 -12.53 16.03 7.90
C TYR A 182 -13.02 14.68 7.36
N THR A 183 -12.12 13.69 7.36
CA THR A 183 -12.49 12.28 7.15
C THR A 183 -11.87 11.37 8.20
N ILE A 184 -12.59 10.32 8.55
CA ILE A 184 -12.08 9.19 9.32
C ILE A 184 -11.51 8.19 8.31
N LEU A 185 -10.34 7.66 8.59
CA LEU A 185 -9.72 6.61 7.78
C LEU A 185 -9.56 5.35 8.61
N VAL A 186 -10.22 4.27 8.16
CA VAL A 186 -10.15 2.93 8.76
C VAL A 186 -9.47 1.94 7.82
N GLU A 187 -9.13 0.72 8.30
CA GLU A 187 -8.39 -0.24 7.49
C GLU A 187 -9.28 -1.08 6.56
N GLY A 188 -10.45 -1.52 7.03
CA GLY A 188 -11.21 -2.57 6.38
C GLY A 188 -12.61 -2.18 5.91
N TYR A 189 -13.17 -3.05 5.07
CA TYR A 189 -14.55 -2.93 4.58
C TYR A 189 -15.58 -3.00 5.70
N MET A 190 -15.36 -3.88 6.69
CA MET A 190 -16.29 -4.07 7.80
C MET A 190 -16.31 -2.84 8.70
N ASP A 191 -15.14 -2.30 9.04
CA ASP A 191 -15.02 -1.07 9.84
C ASP A 191 -15.79 0.07 9.17
N PHE A 192 -15.59 0.27 7.87
CA PHE A 192 -16.31 1.27 7.10
C PHE A 192 -17.83 1.10 7.21
N LEU A 193 -18.34 -0.13 6.98
CA LEU A 193 -19.79 -0.39 7.00
C LEU A 193 -20.39 -0.14 8.39
N GLN A 194 -19.68 -0.50 9.46
CA GLN A 194 -20.13 -0.25 10.82
C GLN A 194 -20.19 1.25 11.15
N PHE A 195 -19.13 2.00 10.82
CA PHE A 195 -19.14 3.45 11.00
C PHE A 195 -20.26 4.12 10.22
N TYR A 196 -20.42 3.76 8.96
CA TYR A 196 -21.43 4.32 8.09
C TYR A 196 -22.86 4.01 8.59
N GLN A 197 -23.10 2.78 9.02
CA GLN A 197 -24.40 2.31 9.51
C GLN A 197 -24.90 3.07 10.73
N VAL A 198 -24.02 3.43 11.66
CA VAL A 198 -24.38 4.19 12.85
C VAL A 198 -24.45 5.70 12.60
N GLY A 199 -24.36 6.13 11.33
CA GLY A 199 -24.48 7.53 10.93
C GLY A 199 -23.20 8.35 11.04
N ILE A 200 -22.03 7.72 11.12
CA ILE A 200 -20.72 8.36 11.02
C ILE A 200 -20.31 8.32 9.56
N HIS A 201 -20.77 9.30 8.78
CA HIS A 201 -20.64 9.30 7.32
C HIS A 201 -19.32 9.85 6.78
N PRO A 202 -18.55 10.76 7.43
CA PRO A 202 -17.26 11.19 6.92
C PRO A 202 -16.19 10.13 7.15
N VAL A 203 -16.35 8.92 6.59
CA VAL A 203 -15.47 7.76 6.77
C VAL A 203 -15.06 7.16 5.43
N LEU A 204 -13.84 6.65 5.35
CA LEU A 204 -13.25 5.93 4.19
C LEU A 204 -12.46 4.72 4.70
N ALA A 205 -12.32 3.68 3.86
CA ALA A 205 -11.43 2.56 4.16
C ALA A 205 -10.37 2.33 3.09
N MET A 206 -9.23 1.76 3.53
CA MET A 206 -8.08 1.45 2.68
C MET A 206 -8.21 0.16 1.88
N SER A 207 -9.14 -0.70 2.24
CA SER A 207 -9.39 -1.95 1.52
C SER A 207 -8.21 -2.93 1.47
N GLY A 208 -7.45 -3.02 2.58
CA GLY A 208 -6.38 -4.01 2.73
C GLY A 208 -5.09 -3.72 1.97
N THR A 209 -4.81 -2.46 1.69
CA THR A 209 -3.53 -1.99 1.13
C THR A 209 -2.88 -0.94 2.03
N ALA A 210 -1.55 -0.84 2.00
CA ALA A 210 -0.84 0.21 2.71
C ALA A 210 -1.23 1.60 2.18
N PHE A 211 -1.21 2.60 3.06
CA PHE A 211 -1.47 3.99 2.68
C PHE A 211 -0.28 4.56 1.89
N THR A 212 -0.50 4.98 0.65
CA THR A 212 0.53 5.46 -0.27
C THR A 212 0.54 6.98 -0.41
N GLN A 213 1.63 7.55 -0.95
CA GLN A 213 1.70 8.98 -1.30
C GLN A 213 0.56 9.39 -2.26
N ARG A 214 0.17 8.49 -3.16
CA ARG A 214 -0.94 8.73 -4.10
C ARG A 214 -2.27 8.85 -3.36
N HIS A 215 -2.51 8.02 -2.36
CA HIS A 215 -3.67 8.14 -1.47
C HIS A 215 -3.68 9.51 -0.75
N GLY A 216 -2.56 9.94 -0.19
CA GLY A 216 -2.43 11.26 0.44
C GLY A 216 -2.79 12.39 -0.52
N TRP A 217 -2.28 12.34 -1.76
CA TRP A 217 -2.60 13.32 -2.78
C TRP A 217 -4.10 13.30 -3.18
N GLU A 218 -4.73 12.14 -3.34
CA GLU A 218 -6.17 12.06 -3.63
C GLU A 218 -7.02 12.62 -2.47
N LEU A 219 -6.65 12.31 -1.22
CA LEU A 219 -7.34 12.87 -0.04
C LEU A 219 -7.20 14.39 0.07
N SER A 220 -6.02 14.94 -0.24
CA SER A 220 -5.78 16.39 -0.14
C SER A 220 -6.68 17.23 -1.04
N LYS A 221 -7.32 16.61 -2.06
CA LYS A 221 -8.31 17.27 -2.94
C LYS A 221 -9.68 17.42 -2.28
N ILE A 222 -9.99 16.63 -1.27
CA ILE A 222 -11.33 16.55 -0.67
C ILE A 222 -11.39 16.97 0.79
N THR A 223 -10.28 16.87 1.53
CA THR A 223 -10.21 17.28 2.94
C THR A 223 -8.83 17.82 3.30
N ARG A 224 -8.76 18.60 4.37
CA ARG A 224 -7.52 19.08 4.99
C ARG A 224 -7.23 18.43 6.33
N LYS A 225 -8.14 17.59 6.82
CA LYS A 225 -8.01 16.91 8.12
C LYS A 225 -8.42 15.46 8.01
N VAL A 226 -7.59 14.57 8.57
CA VAL A 226 -7.82 13.13 8.64
C VAL A 226 -7.70 12.66 10.09
N ILE A 227 -8.63 11.80 10.51
CA ILE A 227 -8.58 11.10 11.78
C ILE A 227 -8.34 9.63 11.47
N LEU A 228 -7.18 9.11 11.85
CA LEU A 228 -6.84 7.70 11.70
C LEU A 228 -7.47 6.91 12.84
N ILE A 229 -8.24 5.87 12.52
CA ILE A 229 -8.76 4.89 13.46
C ILE A 229 -8.44 3.50 12.92
N TYR A 230 -7.25 3.00 13.27
CA TYR A 230 -6.74 1.70 12.86
C TYR A 230 -6.87 0.70 14.01
N ASP A 231 -6.54 -0.57 13.78
CA ASP A 231 -6.64 -1.61 14.80
C ASP A 231 -5.87 -1.23 16.07
N GLY A 232 -6.39 -1.60 17.25
CA GLY A 232 -5.80 -1.25 18.55
C GLY A 232 -4.51 -1.99 18.90
N ASP A 233 -4.01 -2.84 18.00
CA ASP A 233 -2.77 -3.60 18.15
C ASP A 233 -1.50 -2.84 17.69
N ASP A 234 -0.31 -3.43 17.89
CA ASP A 234 0.95 -2.84 17.48
C ASP A 234 1.08 -2.69 15.95
N ALA A 235 0.44 -3.59 15.17
CA ALA A 235 0.47 -3.53 13.72
C ALA A 235 -0.34 -2.32 13.21
N GLY A 236 -1.54 -2.09 13.77
CA GLY A 236 -2.36 -0.91 13.50
C GLY A 236 -1.66 0.38 13.95
N GLY A 237 -1.00 0.39 15.13
CA GLY A 237 -0.19 1.52 15.58
C GLY A 237 0.94 1.86 14.63
N SER A 238 1.68 0.86 14.15
CA SER A 238 2.74 1.02 13.16
C SER A 238 2.20 1.51 11.81
N ALA A 239 1.05 1.01 11.38
CA ALA A 239 0.37 1.47 10.15
C ALA A 239 -0.08 2.94 10.28
N ALA A 240 -0.60 3.35 11.45
CA ALA A 240 -0.99 4.73 11.74
C ALA A 240 0.21 5.69 11.68
N VAL A 241 1.38 5.28 12.19
CA VAL A 241 2.63 6.07 12.07
C VAL A 241 3.00 6.31 10.62
N ARG A 242 2.99 5.25 9.78
CA ARG A 242 3.32 5.38 8.35
C ARG A 242 2.32 6.26 7.60
N ALA A 243 1.03 6.00 7.79
CA ALA A 243 -0.03 6.77 7.16
C ALA A 243 0.02 8.25 7.58
N GLY A 244 0.30 8.53 8.85
CA GLY A 244 0.39 9.88 9.37
C GLY A 244 1.47 10.72 8.70
N PHE A 245 2.68 10.19 8.52
CA PHE A 245 3.72 10.92 7.78
C PHE A 245 3.36 11.16 6.32
N VAL A 246 2.74 10.18 5.65
CA VAL A 246 2.27 10.39 4.27
C VAL A 246 1.22 11.50 4.20
N LEU A 247 0.28 11.54 5.14
CA LEU A 247 -0.74 12.58 5.23
C LEU A 247 -0.13 13.96 5.51
N LEU A 248 0.78 14.07 6.48
CA LEU A 248 1.48 15.33 6.77
C LEU A 248 2.27 15.83 5.54
N LYS A 249 2.95 14.94 4.81
CA LYS A 249 3.67 15.28 3.57
C LYS A 249 2.72 15.73 2.46
N ALA A 250 1.47 15.29 2.48
CA ALA A 250 0.41 15.75 1.57
C ALA A 250 -0.26 17.07 2.03
N GLY A 251 0.19 17.67 3.14
CA GLY A 251 -0.36 18.91 3.71
C GLY A 251 -1.71 18.70 4.40
N ILE A 252 -1.92 17.52 4.99
CA ILE A 252 -3.16 17.14 5.68
C ILE A 252 -2.89 17.08 7.19
N GLU A 253 -3.64 17.85 7.96
CA GLU A 253 -3.67 17.73 9.42
C GLU A 253 -4.13 16.33 9.81
N THR A 254 -3.34 15.65 10.66
CA THR A 254 -3.60 14.26 11.02
C THR A 254 -3.75 14.11 12.52
N ASN A 255 -4.86 13.52 12.91
CA ASN A 255 -5.14 13.11 14.29
C ASN A 255 -5.30 11.59 14.33
N VAL A 256 -5.12 11.01 15.50
CA VAL A 256 -5.21 9.56 15.73
C VAL A 256 -6.18 9.30 16.88
N VAL A 257 -7.02 8.31 16.70
CA VAL A 257 -7.82 7.71 17.76
C VAL A 257 -7.44 6.24 17.82
N ARG A 258 -7.00 5.78 18.99
CA ARG A 258 -6.72 4.35 19.21
C ARG A 258 -7.95 3.68 19.81
N PRO A 259 -8.48 2.62 19.17
CA PRO A 259 -9.42 1.73 19.85
C PRO A 259 -8.79 1.17 21.13
N PRO A 260 -9.60 0.75 22.12
CA PRO A 260 -9.08 0.01 23.28
C PRO A 260 -8.24 -1.21 22.87
N ASP A 261 -7.25 -1.57 23.71
CA ASP A 261 -6.30 -2.65 23.41
C ASP A 261 -7.02 -3.94 22.99
N GLY A 262 -6.60 -4.47 21.84
CA GLY A 262 -7.09 -5.73 21.28
C GLY A 262 -8.42 -5.64 20.50
N LEU A 263 -9.02 -4.44 20.38
CA LEU A 263 -10.21 -4.24 19.57
C LEU A 263 -9.87 -3.68 18.19
N ASP A 264 -10.50 -4.21 17.14
CA ASP A 264 -10.58 -3.52 15.87
C ASP A 264 -11.72 -2.47 15.88
N PRO A 265 -11.73 -1.52 14.93
CA PRO A 265 -12.77 -0.46 14.91
C PRO A 265 -14.21 -1.01 14.76
N ASP A 266 -14.41 -2.14 14.04
CA ASP A 266 -15.68 -2.83 13.90
C ASP A 266 -16.17 -3.35 15.27
N ASP A 267 -15.34 -4.11 15.99
CA ASP A 267 -15.70 -4.63 17.30
C ASP A 267 -15.85 -3.52 18.34
N TRP A 268 -15.04 -2.48 18.29
CA TRP A 268 -15.14 -1.34 19.19
C TRP A 268 -16.48 -0.62 19.07
N ILE A 269 -16.93 -0.28 17.85
CA ILE A 269 -18.21 0.42 17.65
C ILE A 269 -19.42 -0.46 18.00
N ARG A 270 -19.32 -1.78 17.78
CA ARG A 270 -20.37 -2.73 18.15
C ARG A 270 -20.54 -2.86 19.67
N GLN A 271 -19.45 -2.82 20.41
CA GLN A 271 -19.47 -2.95 21.88
C GLN A 271 -19.85 -1.65 22.59
N ASN A 272 -19.37 -0.52 22.11
CA ASN A 272 -19.46 0.75 22.84
C ASN A 272 -20.45 1.75 22.22
N GLY A 273 -20.87 1.49 20.98
CA GLY A 273 -21.86 2.30 20.30
C GLY A 273 -21.33 3.63 19.72
N ARG A 274 -22.22 4.34 19.05
CA ARG A 274 -21.91 5.58 18.29
C ARG A 274 -21.38 6.72 19.16
N GLU A 275 -21.97 6.93 20.35
CA GLU A 275 -21.64 8.09 21.20
C GLU A 275 -20.19 8.04 21.69
N GLU A 276 -19.73 6.88 22.12
CA GLU A 276 -18.33 6.68 22.53
C GLU A 276 -17.36 7.01 21.39
N ILE A 277 -17.65 6.53 20.19
CA ILE A 277 -16.82 6.82 19.00
C ILE A 277 -16.78 8.32 18.69
N ILE A 278 -17.91 9.02 18.77
CA ILE A 278 -17.98 10.48 18.53
C ILE A 278 -17.19 11.24 19.61
N ASN A 279 -17.29 10.83 20.87
CA ASN A 279 -16.53 11.43 21.97
C ASN A 279 -15.02 11.23 21.74
N SER A 280 -14.61 10.03 21.33
CA SER A 280 -13.21 9.73 21.03
C SER A 280 -12.69 10.51 19.82
N ILE A 281 -13.52 10.70 18.78
CA ILE A 281 -13.20 11.56 17.64
C ILE A 281 -13.02 13.02 18.06
N GLY A 282 -13.88 13.51 18.97
CA GLY A 282 -13.76 14.86 19.54
C GLY A 282 -12.48 15.08 20.34
N ASN A 283 -11.96 14.03 20.94
CA ASN A 283 -10.73 14.01 21.74
C ASN A 283 -9.53 13.42 20.98
N ALA A 284 -9.59 13.32 19.65
CA ALA A 284 -8.55 12.71 18.85
C ALA A 284 -7.19 13.38 19.07
N GLN A 285 -6.17 12.57 19.36
CA GLN A 285 -4.82 13.03 19.65
C GLN A 285 -4.14 13.50 18.35
N GLY A 286 -3.40 14.62 18.41
CA GLY A 286 -2.57 15.07 17.30
C GLY A 286 -1.51 14.03 16.96
N PHE A 287 -1.19 13.89 15.66
CA PHE A 287 -0.27 12.86 15.19
C PHE A 287 1.10 12.89 15.88
N LEU A 288 1.67 14.06 16.13
CA LEU A 288 2.97 14.16 16.83
C LEU A 288 2.89 13.64 18.28
N ASP A 289 1.81 13.98 19.00
CA ASP A 289 1.63 13.50 20.37
C ASP A 289 1.42 11.98 20.38
N PHE A 290 0.62 11.43 19.45
CA PHE A 290 0.49 9.99 19.25
C PHE A 290 1.84 9.34 18.95
N HIS A 291 2.64 9.91 18.06
CA HIS A 291 3.95 9.37 17.68
C HIS A 291 4.93 9.34 18.86
N LEU A 292 4.94 10.42 19.66
CA LEU A 292 5.76 10.50 20.88
C LEU A 292 5.37 9.43 21.91
N GLU A 293 4.07 9.19 22.08
CA GLU A 293 3.54 8.18 22.98
C GLU A 293 3.85 6.77 22.49
N TYR A 294 3.55 6.47 21.21
CA TYR A 294 3.76 5.18 20.60
C TYR A 294 5.22 4.70 20.73
N PHE A 295 6.19 5.60 20.50
CA PHE A 295 7.62 5.29 20.67
C PHE A 295 8.15 5.52 22.09
N GLN A 296 7.30 5.88 23.04
CA GLN A 296 7.69 6.26 24.40
C GLN A 296 8.86 7.28 24.41
N ALA A 297 8.82 8.22 23.48
CA ALA A 297 9.95 9.09 23.13
C ALA A 297 10.44 9.96 24.29
N LEU A 298 9.55 10.31 25.22
CA LEU A 298 9.90 11.09 26.41
C LEU A 298 10.73 10.28 27.44
N ASN A 299 10.67 8.96 27.38
CA ASN A 299 11.40 8.05 28.26
C ASN A 299 12.79 7.68 27.70
N LEU A 300 13.03 7.90 26.41
CA LEU A 300 14.30 7.60 25.76
C LEU A 300 15.45 8.44 26.30
N LYS A 301 16.66 7.86 26.38
CA LYS A 301 17.87 8.51 26.90
C LYS A 301 19.06 8.29 25.97
N GLY A 302 20.08 9.14 26.11
CA GLY A 302 21.35 8.99 25.40
C GLY A 302 21.24 8.91 23.89
N SER A 303 21.80 7.87 23.29
CA SER A 303 21.81 7.64 21.85
C SER A 303 20.42 7.39 21.29
N GLU A 304 19.59 6.62 21.97
CA GLU A 304 18.22 6.30 21.53
C GLU A 304 17.36 7.54 21.36
N ARG A 305 17.42 8.46 22.35
CA ARG A 305 16.72 9.74 22.28
C ARG A 305 17.22 10.58 21.11
N ARG A 306 18.54 10.66 20.91
CA ARG A 306 19.15 11.38 19.82
C ARG A 306 18.69 10.83 18.48
N ASP A 307 18.77 9.50 18.29
CA ASP A 307 18.39 8.84 17.04
C ASP A 307 16.90 9.03 16.73
N TYR A 308 16.03 8.97 17.75
CA TYR A 308 14.61 9.29 17.61
C TYR A 308 14.41 10.72 17.11
N ILE A 309 15.05 11.72 17.75
CA ILE A 309 14.93 13.13 17.37
C ILE A 309 15.41 13.34 15.91
N TYR A 310 16.52 12.75 15.53
CA TYR A 310 17.02 12.82 14.15
C TYR A 310 16.04 12.22 13.16
N ASN A 311 15.47 11.05 13.46
CA ASN A 311 14.55 10.35 12.56
C ASN A 311 13.25 11.13 12.36
N ILE A 312 12.57 11.55 13.43
CA ILE A 312 11.32 12.31 13.32
C ILE A 312 11.52 13.68 12.63
N THR A 313 12.64 14.37 12.94
CA THR A 313 12.95 15.65 12.30
C THR A 313 13.20 15.49 10.80
N ARG A 314 13.79 14.37 10.37
CA ARG A 314 14.00 14.05 8.95
C ARG A 314 12.70 13.77 8.23
N GLU A 315 11.76 13.07 8.85
CA GLU A 315 10.43 12.86 8.29
C GLU A 315 9.67 14.17 8.11
N ILE A 316 9.73 15.07 9.11
CA ILE A 316 9.11 16.40 9.04
C ILE A 316 9.77 17.27 7.96
N LYS A 317 11.08 17.16 7.74
CA LYS A 317 11.82 17.87 6.69
C LYS A 317 11.25 17.66 5.28
N GLU A 318 10.70 16.45 5.01
CA GLU A 318 10.12 16.10 3.71
C GLU A 318 8.77 16.82 3.43
N ILE A 319 8.18 17.50 4.42
CA ILE A 319 6.95 18.26 4.25
C ILE A 319 7.23 19.50 3.41
N ARG A 320 6.48 19.65 2.29
CA ARG A 320 6.71 20.73 1.32
C ARG A 320 6.20 22.09 1.79
N ASP A 321 5.10 22.12 2.54
CA ASP A 321 4.55 23.37 3.09
C ASP A 321 5.44 23.86 4.23
N ASN A 322 6.09 24.98 4.00
CA ASN A 322 7.05 25.55 4.95
C ASN A 322 6.38 26.00 6.25
N ILE A 323 5.17 26.59 6.18
CA ILE A 323 4.47 27.09 7.36
C ILE A 323 4.05 25.91 8.23
N PHE A 324 3.42 24.93 7.62
CA PHE A 324 2.98 23.72 8.30
C PHE A 324 4.16 22.94 8.90
N ARG A 325 5.25 22.81 8.15
CA ARG A 325 6.48 22.18 8.62
C ARG A 325 7.10 22.89 9.83
N ASP A 326 7.21 24.22 9.78
CA ASP A 326 7.81 25.02 10.85
C ASP A 326 6.92 24.97 12.11
N GLU A 327 5.60 24.92 11.96
CA GLU A 327 4.67 24.69 13.07
C GLU A 327 4.90 23.32 13.74
N LEU A 328 5.02 22.25 12.95
CA LEU A 328 5.31 20.91 13.47
C LEU A 328 6.66 20.85 14.19
N ILE A 329 7.69 21.52 13.70
CA ILE A 329 9.00 21.60 14.36
C ILE A 329 8.90 22.33 15.70
N ARG A 330 8.13 23.41 15.79
CA ARG A 330 7.90 24.14 17.03
C ARG A 330 7.19 23.25 18.05
N VAL A 331 6.10 22.57 17.64
CA VAL A 331 5.38 21.63 18.51
C VAL A 331 6.31 20.51 18.97
N LEU A 332 7.09 19.92 18.07
CA LEU A 332 8.05 18.86 18.41
C LEU A 332 9.10 19.32 19.42
N ALA A 333 9.66 20.55 19.22
CA ALA A 333 10.65 21.13 20.14
C ALA A 333 10.07 21.32 21.55
N GLU A 334 8.84 21.84 21.65
CA GLU A 334 8.14 22.02 22.90
C GLU A 334 7.91 20.67 23.63
N ARG A 335 7.37 19.68 22.92
CA ARG A 335 7.07 18.35 23.49
C ARG A 335 8.34 17.62 23.97
N LEU A 336 9.39 17.68 23.19
CA LEU A 336 10.68 17.04 23.51
C LEU A 336 11.53 17.86 24.47
N LYS A 337 11.16 19.12 24.77
CA LYS A 337 11.96 20.05 25.59
C LYS A 337 13.38 20.22 25.03
N VAL A 338 13.49 20.48 23.74
CA VAL A 338 14.74 20.78 23.03
C VAL A 338 14.63 22.14 22.34
N ASN A 339 15.78 22.76 22.00
CA ASN A 339 15.74 24.03 21.31
C ASN A 339 15.29 23.84 19.86
N GLU A 340 14.34 24.63 19.39
CA GLU A 340 13.86 24.62 18.00
C GLU A 340 15.04 24.81 17.01
N SER A 341 15.99 25.71 17.35
CA SER A 341 17.19 25.94 16.54
C SER A 341 18.03 24.70 16.28
N ASP A 342 18.04 23.73 17.20
CA ASP A 342 18.79 22.48 17.04
C ASP A 342 18.07 21.52 16.07
N LEU A 343 16.74 21.46 16.11
CA LEU A 343 15.94 20.71 15.13
C LEU A 343 16.08 21.32 13.72
N VAL A 344 16.08 22.67 13.62
CA VAL A 344 16.31 23.38 12.35
C VAL A 344 17.71 23.11 11.78
N LYS A 345 18.75 22.98 12.63
CA LYS A 345 20.10 22.57 12.17
C LYS A 345 20.07 21.17 11.59
N ILE A 346 19.42 20.19 12.26
CA ILE A 346 19.26 18.83 11.74
C ILE A 346 18.59 18.84 10.37
N MET A 347 17.57 19.67 10.14
CA MET A 347 16.93 19.80 8.85
C MET A 347 17.86 20.37 7.77
N LYS A 348 18.78 21.29 8.14
CA LYS A 348 19.73 21.93 7.23
C LYS A 348 20.95 21.09 6.91
N GLU A 349 21.29 20.13 7.76
CA GLU A 349 22.41 19.23 7.53
C GLU A 349 22.20 18.45 6.20
N GLN A 350 23.10 18.70 5.25
CA GLN A 350 23.22 17.87 4.06
C GLN A 350 23.76 16.51 4.48
N ARG A 351 23.30 15.43 3.86
CA ARG A 351 23.73 14.05 4.13
C ARG A 351 25.28 13.94 4.07
N SER A 352 25.96 14.19 5.17
CA SER A 352 27.32 13.71 5.34
C SER A 352 27.22 12.27 5.87
N HIS A 353 27.76 11.34 5.11
CA HIS A 353 27.90 9.95 5.51
C HIS A 353 28.74 9.85 6.79
N THR A 354 28.14 9.43 7.88
CA THR A 354 28.90 8.79 8.95
C THR A 354 28.13 7.56 9.40
N GLN A 355 28.67 6.41 9.03
CA GLN A 355 28.29 5.11 9.57
C GLN A 355 28.67 5.07 11.05
N THR A 356 27.72 4.75 11.91
CA THR A 356 28.02 4.13 13.20
C THR A 356 27.10 2.94 13.39
N ASN A 357 27.75 1.78 13.51
CA ASN A 357 27.15 0.52 13.90
C ASN A 357 26.51 0.65 15.28
N ASN A 358 25.24 0.21 15.41
CA ASN A 358 24.81 -0.49 16.61
C ASN A 358 23.66 -1.43 16.26
N LYS A 359 23.86 -2.68 16.62
CA LYS A 359 22.88 -3.77 16.65
C LYS A 359 21.86 -3.48 17.75
N ASP A 360 20.64 -3.94 17.50
CA ASP A 360 19.52 -4.08 18.42
C ASP A 360 18.69 -2.83 18.66
N GLN A 361 17.68 -2.64 17.78
CA GLN A 361 16.38 -2.10 18.20
C GLN A 361 15.27 -2.50 17.21
N ILE A 362 14.39 -3.31 17.66
CA ILE A 362 13.11 -3.71 17.12
C ILE A 362 12.22 -2.45 17.13
N SER A 363 12.17 -1.71 16.06
CA SER A 363 11.20 -0.68 15.64
C SER A 363 11.80 0.35 14.68
N ARG A 364 12.79 -0.02 13.87
CA ARG A 364 13.16 0.79 12.71
C ARG A 364 12.09 0.60 11.67
N SER A 365 11.51 1.70 11.19
CA SER A 365 10.65 1.61 10.00
C SER A 365 11.36 0.71 9.00
N LEU A 366 10.70 -0.33 8.53
CA LEU A 366 11.31 -1.35 7.66
C LEU A 366 11.92 -0.73 6.40
N LEU A 367 11.49 0.46 6.01
CA LEU A 367 12.09 1.27 4.96
C LEU A 367 13.51 1.77 5.30
N THR A 368 13.85 2.04 6.57
CA THR A 368 15.24 2.37 6.94
C THR A 368 16.16 1.16 6.80
N GLU A 369 15.62 -0.04 6.90
CA GLU A 369 16.35 -1.28 6.63
C GLU A 369 16.72 -1.43 5.14
N PHE A 370 15.98 -0.77 4.24
CA PHE A 370 16.16 -0.78 2.79
C PHE A 370 16.93 0.43 2.23
N THR A 371 17.66 1.19 3.05
CA THR A 371 18.38 2.41 2.61
C THR A 371 19.77 2.15 2.02
N SER A 372 20.35 0.95 2.18
CA SER A 372 21.65 0.64 1.57
C SER A 372 21.56 0.62 0.04
N LYS A 373 22.63 1.04 -0.65
CA LYS A 373 22.69 1.02 -2.12
C LYS A 373 22.35 -0.36 -2.70
N GLU A 374 22.80 -1.42 -2.04
CA GLU A 374 22.55 -2.79 -2.47
C GLU A 374 21.09 -3.18 -2.32
N ARG A 375 20.45 -2.80 -1.22
CA ARG A 375 19.02 -3.07 -1.02
C ARG A 375 18.14 -2.28 -1.98
N LYS A 376 18.48 -1.02 -2.25
CA LYS A 376 17.79 -0.23 -3.28
C LYS A 376 17.89 -0.90 -4.64
N ALA A 377 19.09 -1.37 -5.02
CA ALA A 377 19.28 -2.11 -6.27
C ALA A 377 18.47 -3.42 -6.32
N GLN A 378 18.36 -4.15 -5.19
CA GLN A 378 17.49 -5.33 -5.11
C GLN A 378 16.01 -4.97 -5.31
N ILE A 379 15.52 -3.91 -4.68
CA ILE A 379 14.14 -3.43 -4.80
C ILE A 379 13.86 -2.99 -6.25
N GLU A 380 14.75 -2.24 -6.85
CA GLU A 380 14.62 -1.74 -8.22
C GLU A 380 14.53 -2.88 -9.24
N LEU A 381 15.32 -3.95 -9.06
CA LEU A 381 15.21 -5.16 -9.88
C LEU A 381 13.87 -5.88 -9.67
N LEU A 382 13.34 -5.95 -8.44
CA LEU A 382 12.03 -6.55 -8.16
C LEU A 382 10.89 -5.74 -8.80
N GLN A 383 11.00 -4.43 -8.80
CA GLN A 383 10.04 -3.53 -9.44
C GLN A 383 10.04 -3.68 -10.97
N LEU A 384 11.22 -3.84 -11.58
CA LEU A 384 11.33 -4.11 -13.01
C LEU A 384 10.78 -5.49 -13.39
N LEU A 385 10.81 -6.48 -12.48
CA LEU A 385 10.17 -7.80 -12.70
C LEU A 385 8.63 -7.75 -12.72
N VAL A 386 8.02 -6.68 -12.22
CA VAL A 386 6.55 -6.46 -12.30
C VAL A 386 6.16 -5.40 -13.34
N ASN A 387 7.12 -4.91 -14.12
CA ASN A 387 6.86 -3.91 -15.16
C ASN A 387 5.79 -4.40 -16.14
N LYS A 388 4.99 -3.49 -16.69
CA LYS A 388 3.93 -3.81 -17.65
C LYS A 388 4.48 -4.29 -18.99
N ASP A 389 5.67 -3.80 -19.38
CA ASP A 389 6.34 -4.20 -20.62
C ASP A 389 6.98 -5.59 -20.46
N GLU A 390 6.54 -6.52 -21.31
CA GLU A 390 7.02 -7.91 -21.31
C GLU A 390 8.50 -8.03 -21.70
N SER A 391 8.97 -7.16 -22.59
CA SER A 391 10.36 -7.15 -23.04
C SER A 391 11.31 -6.83 -21.89
N ILE A 392 10.92 -5.86 -21.05
CA ILE A 392 11.65 -5.47 -19.84
C ILE A 392 11.68 -6.62 -18.84
N ARG A 393 10.52 -7.21 -18.54
CA ARG A 393 10.45 -8.36 -17.62
C ARG A 393 11.30 -9.53 -18.07
N SER A 394 11.25 -9.86 -19.36
CA SER A 394 12.03 -10.95 -19.94
C SER A 394 13.53 -10.67 -19.83
N MET A 395 13.96 -9.45 -20.16
CA MET A 395 15.37 -9.04 -20.04
C MET A 395 15.85 -9.13 -18.58
N VAL A 396 15.07 -8.67 -17.62
CA VAL A 396 15.44 -8.74 -16.20
C VAL A 396 15.50 -10.19 -15.73
N LYS A 397 14.52 -11.03 -16.10
CA LYS A 397 14.51 -12.47 -15.73
C LYS A 397 15.71 -13.24 -16.23
N THR A 398 16.27 -12.88 -17.39
CA THR A 398 17.47 -13.55 -17.94
C THR A 398 18.76 -13.16 -17.22
N LYS A 399 18.80 -11.93 -16.66
CA LYS A 399 20.01 -11.37 -16.03
C LYS A 399 20.03 -11.52 -14.49
N VAL A 400 18.88 -11.80 -13.84
CA VAL A 400 18.71 -11.79 -12.38
C VAL A 400 18.61 -13.21 -11.84
N ASN A 401 19.45 -13.51 -10.84
CA ASN A 401 19.41 -14.75 -10.06
C ASN A 401 18.90 -14.45 -8.64
N ILE A 402 18.28 -15.44 -8.01
CA ILE A 402 17.74 -15.37 -6.64
C ILE A 402 18.82 -15.06 -5.60
N ASP A 403 20.07 -15.49 -5.86
CA ASP A 403 21.21 -15.29 -4.95
C ASP A 403 21.64 -13.82 -4.82
N LEU A 404 21.17 -12.96 -5.73
CA LEU A 404 21.38 -11.51 -5.66
C LEU A 404 20.57 -10.84 -4.51
N PHE A 405 19.54 -11.54 -4.00
CA PHE A 405 18.67 -11.03 -2.94
C PHE A 405 19.12 -11.58 -1.59
N THR A 406 19.75 -10.74 -0.80
CA THR A 406 20.35 -11.13 0.49
C THR A 406 19.39 -10.97 1.68
N HIS A 407 18.34 -10.15 1.55
CA HIS A 407 17.35 -9.96 2.59
C HIS A 407 16.25 -11.04 2.50
N PRO A 408 15.86 -11.71 3.62
CA PRO A 408 14.90 -12.82 3.58
C PRO A 408 13.58 -12.49 2.89
N LEU A 409 13.00 -11.31 3.17
CA LEU A 409 11.77 -10.87 2.55
C LEU A 409 11.91 -10.62 1.04
N LEU A 410 12.99 -9.93 0.62
CA LEU A 410 13.25 -9.67 -0.80
C LEU A 410 13.55 -10.96 -1.56
N GLN A 411 14.24 -11.92 -0.93
CA GLN A 411 14.48 -13.24 -1.51
C GLN A 411 13.18 -14.04 -1.66
N LYS A 412 12.28 -13.99 -0.66
CA LYS A 412 10.96 -14.62 -0.69
C LYS A 412 10.11 -14.01 -1.82
N LEU A 413 10.14 -12.68 -1.98
CA LEU A 413 9.47 -11.96 -3.06
C LEU A 413 10.08 -12.30 -4.44
N ALA A 414 11.41 -12.28 -4.57
CA ALA A 414 12.10 -12.66 -5.79
C ALA A 414 11.74 -14.06 -6.26
N ARG A 415 11.63 -15.04 -5.34
CA ARG A 415 11.20 -16.41 -5.66
C ARG A 415 9.83 -16.45 -6.30
N GLN A 416 8.89 -15.64 -5.84
CA GLN A 416 7.54 -15.59 -6.42
C GLN A 416 7.55 -14.96 -7.81
N LEU A 417 8.29 -13.86 -7.98
CA LEU A 417 8.38 -13.12 -9.25
C LEU A 417 9.12 -13.90 -10.34
N LEU A 418 10.18 -14.61 -9.97
CA LEU A 418 10.99 -15.39 -10.93
C LEU A 418 10.32 -16.72 -11.33
N LYS A 419 9.49 -17.33 -10.43
CA LYS A 419 8.76 -18.58 -10.72
C LYS A 419 7.52 -18.36 -11.60
N GLY A 420 6.94 -17.15 -11.60
CA GLY A 420 5.71 -16.84 -12.32
C GLY A 420 5.88 -16.88 -13.84
N LYS A 421 4.90 -17.48 -14.53
CA LYS A 421 4.77 -17.38 -16.00
C LYS A 421 4.27 -15.96 -16.35
N MET A 422 4.60 -15.49 -17.54
CA MET A 422 4.42 -14.24 -18.28
C MET A 422 3.52 -13.09 -17.74
N ILE A 423 2.51 -13.35 -16.93
CA ILE A 423 1.66 -12.30 -16.34
C ILE A 423 1.88 -12.32 -14.82
N VAL A 424 2.44 -11.22 -14.29
CA VAL A 424 2.69 -11.08 -12.85
C VAL A 424 1.41 -10.53 -12.20
N ASP A 425 0.65 -11.38 -11.52
CA ASP A 425 -0.44 -10.94 -10.64
C ASP A 425 0.15 -10.43 -9.32
N THR A 426 0.42 -9.13 -9.24
CA THR A 426 0.97 -8.49 -8.06
C THR A 426 0.07 -8.66 -6.83
N ALA A 427 -1.26 -8.77 -7.01
CA ALA A 427 -2.19 -8.97 -5.92
C ALA A 427 -2.04 -10.38 -5.31
N ALA A 428 -1.96 -11.41 -6.15
CA ALA A 428 -1.72 -12.77 -5.68
C ALA A 428 -0.35 -12.93 -5.00
N ILE A 429 0.66 -12.18 -5.46
CA ILE A 429 1.98 -12.15 -4.84
C ILE A 429 1.94 -11.51 -3.46
N ILE A 430 1.25 -10.37 -3.31
CA ILE A 430 1.09 -9.70 -2.02
C ILE A 430 0.37 -10.62 -1.03
N GLU A 431 -0.66 -11.33 -1.48
CA GLU A 431 -1.44 -12.25 -0.66
C GLU A 431 -0.69 -13.53 -0.25
N TYR A 432 0.36 -13.91 -0.97
CA TYR A 432 1.24 -15.00 -0.56
C TYR A 432 1.94 -14.74 0.79
N PHE A 433 2.07 -13.48 1.19
CA PHE A 433 2.67 -13.08 2.45
C PHE A 433 1.58 -13.05 3.53
N SER A 434 1.62 -14.01 4.47
CA SER A 434 0.64 -14.12 5.56
C SER A 434 0.81 -13.03 6.63
N ASP A 435 2.04 -12.60 6.86
CA ASP A 435 2.37 -11.54 7.82
C ASP A 435 1.93 -10.17 7.27
N LYS A 436 1.21 -9.40 8.10
CA LYS A 436 0.65 -8.09 7.73
C LYS A 436 1.76 -7.11 7.34
N LEU A 437 2.86 -7.14 8.06
CA LEU A 437 4.00 -6.24 7.88
C LEU A 437 4.80 -6.59 6.62
N GLU A 438 5.09 -7.89 6.38
CA GLU A 438 5.67 -8.34 5.11
C GLU A 438 4.82 -7.91 3.92
N ARG A 439 3.49 -8.03 4.05
CA ARG A 439 2.53 -7.66 3.00
C ARG A 439 2.56 -6.17 2.68
N GLU A 440 2.64 -5.32 3.69
CA GLU A 440 2.72 -3.87 3.50
C GLU A 440 4.01 -3.45 2.79
N ILE A 441 5.15 -4.01 3.20
CA ILE A 441 6.45 -3.73 2.55
C ILE A 441 6.44 -4.18 1.09
N VAL A 442 5.96 -5.40 0.85
CA VAL A 442 5.84 -5.95 -0.50
C VAL A 442 4.93 -5.08 -1.36
N THR A 443 3.81 -4.60 -0.80
CA THR A 443 2.90 -3.68 -1.50
C THR A 443 3.61 -2.39 -1.89
N GLU A 444 4.35 -1.79 -0.96
CA GLU A 444 5.09 -0.55 -1.24
C GLU A 444 6.16 -0.76 -2.30
N ILE A 445 6.92 -1.86 -2.22
CA ILE A 445 7.93 -2.22 -3.23
C ILE A 445 7.30 -2.37 -4.61
N LEU A 446 6.17 -3.06 -4.73
CA LEU A 446 5.57 -3.41 -6.02
C LEU A 446 4.78 -2.26 -6.67
N TYR A 447 4.33 -1.26 -5.89
CA TYR A 447 3.52 -0.15 -6.39
C TYR A 447 4.25 1.19 -6.49
N GLN A 448 5.55 1.24 -6.21
CA GLN A 448 6.34 2.45 -6.42
C GLN A 448 6.54 2.69 -7.91
N GLU A 449 6.16 3.88 -8.41
CA GLU A 449 6.32 4.24 -9.83
C GLU A 449 7.80 4.48 -10.17
N HIS A 450 8.26 3.89 -11.28
CA HIS A 450 9.60 4.11 -11.83
C HIS A 450 9.54 4.73 -13.22
N ASP A 451 10.49 5.62 -13.48
CA ASP A 451 10.78 6.10 -14.83
C ASP A 451 11.46 4.98 -15.63
N THR A 452 10.82 4.55 -16.71
CA THR A 452 11.28 3.44 -17.54
C THR A 452 12.17 3.84 -18.72
N SER A 453 12.54 5.11 -18.82
CA SER A 453 13.26 5.67 -19.99
C SER A 453 14.68 5.11 -20.22
N LEU A 454 15.31 4.50 -19.21
CA LEU A 454 16.69 3.97 -19.25
C LEU A 454 16.82 2.57 -18.64
N THR A 455 15.85 1.70 -18.85
CA THR A 455 15.69 0.42 -18.12
C THR A 455 16.92 -0.50 -18.22
N GLU A 456 17.54 -0.64 -19.39
CA GLU A 456 18.70 -1.52 -19.54
C GLU A 456 19.92 -1.02 -18.77
N GLN A 457 20.13 0.28 -18.74
CA GLN A 457 21.20 0.90 -17.95
C GLN A 457 20.95 0.72 -16.44
N ILE A 458 19.71 0.91 -15.98
CA ILE A 458 19.30 0.69 -14.59
C ILE A 458 19.58 -0.75 -14.17
N VAL A 459 19.21 -1.74 -14.99
CA VAL A 459 19.47 -3.17 -14.70
C VAL A 459 20.97 -3.44 -14.56
N ASN A 460 21.78 -2.93 -15.48
CA ASN A 460 23.21 -3.12 -15.45
C ASN A 460 23.87 -2.44 -14.23
N ASP A 461 23.43 -1.24 -13.85
CA ASP A 461 23.91 -0.51 -12.67
C ASP A 461 23.52 -1.21 -11.36
N CYS A 462 22.32 -1.76 -11.29
CA CYS A 462 21.87 -2.56 -10.16
C CYS A 462 22.70 -3.84 -10.03
N LEU A 463 22.89 -4.58 -11.11
CA LEU A 463 23.72 -5.80 -11.13
C LEU A 463 25.17 -5.52 -10.72
N LYS A 464 25.75 -4.44 -11.25
CA LYS A 464 27.11 -4.00 -10.88
C LYS A 464 27.19 -3.65 -9.38
N THR A 465 26.19 -2.98 -8.85
CA THR A 465 26.11 -2.64 -7.42
C THR A 465 26.03 -3.89 -6.55
N LEU A 466 25.20 -4.86 -6.92
CA LEU A 466 24.99 -6.09 -6.15
C LEU A 466 26.21 -7.04 -6.22
N LYS A 467 26.91 -7.12 -7.35
CA LYS A 467 28.12 -7.92 -7.48
C LYS A 467 29.32 -7.28 -6.77
N SER A 468 29.48 -5.97 -6.87
CA SER A 468 30.62 -5.27 -6.29
C SER A 468 30.52 -5.04 -4.78
N GLY A 469 29.31 -4.97 -4.21
CA GLY A 469 29.07 -4.68 -2.80
C GLY A 469 29.75 -5.68 -1.83
N PRO A 470 29.49 -6.99 -1.96
CA PRO A 470 30.12 -8.01 -1.11
C PRO A 470 31.65 -7.99 -1.19
N ILE A 471 32.19 -7.77 -2.39
CA ILE A 471 33.65 -7.70 -2.61
C ILE A 471 34.24 -6.50 -1.87
N LYS A 472 33.61 -5.33 -1.97
CA LYS A 472 34.05 -4.12 -1.25
C LYS A 472 34.05 -4.31 0.26
N ARG A 473 32.95 -4.89 0.82
CA ARG A 473 32.89 -5.17 2.26
C ARG A 473 34.02 -6.10 2.68
N ARG A 474 34.29 -7.14 1.92
CA ARG A 474 35.36 -8.09 2.24
C ARG A 474 36.76 -7.44 2.21
N ILE A 475 36.98 -6.52 1.27
CA ILE A 475 38.22 -5.72 1.23
C ILE A 475 38.34 -4.85 2.49
N ASP A 476 37.26 -4.20 2.93
CA ASP A 476 37.29 -3.35 4.10
C ASP A 476 37.49 -4.13 5.40
N GLU A 477 36.87 -5.30 5.54
CA GLU A 477 37.12 -6.23 6.64
C GLU A 477 38.58 -6.66 6.71
N LEU A 478 39.17 -7.05 5.57
CA LEU A 478 40.57 -7.43 5.49
C LEU A 478 41.50 -6.25 5.81
N ARG A 479 41.17 -5.03 5.40
CA ARG A 479 41.93 -3.83 5.76
C ARG A 479 41.94 -3.54 7.27
N ILE A 480 40.81 -3.77 7.94
CA ILE A 480 40.72 -3.66 9.42
C ILE A 480 41.63 -4.72 10.06
N THR A 481 41.53 -5.97 9.58
CA THR A 481 42.36 -7.08 10.08
C THR A 481 43.87 -6.83 9.87
N ILE A 482 44.25 -6.25 8.72
CA ILE A 482 45.63 -5.86 8.44
C ILE A 482 46.12 -4.83 9.45
N ARG A 483 45.37 -3.75 9.70
CA ARG A 483 45.72 -2.71 10.69
C ARG A 483 45.89 -3.28 12.09
N GLU A 484 44.98 -4.18 12.50
CA GLU A 484 45.07 -4.84 13.81
C GLU A 484 46.31 -5.74 13.95
N LYS A 485 46.68 -6.42 12.86
CA LYS A 485 47.89 -7.25 12.83
C LYS A 485 49.17 -6.42 12.81
N GLU A 486 49.19 -5.35 12.01
CA GLU A 486 50.31 -4.40 11.96
C GLU A 486 50.59 -3.75 13.34
N THR A 487 49.53 -3.35 14.06
CA THR A 487 49.69 -2.79 15.44
C THR A 487 50.23 -3.81 16.44
N LYS A 488 50.07 -5.12 16.16
CA LYS A 488 50.60 -6.22 16.97
C LYS A 488 51.95 -6.77 16.45
N GLY A 489 52.52 -6.18 15.39
CA GLY A 489 53.78 -6.65 14.78
C GLY A 489 53.70 -8.01 14.09
N GLN A 490 52.49 -8.42 13.66
CA GLN A 490 52.23 -9.72 13.01
C GLN A 490 52.31 -9.60 11.49
N ASN A 491 52.68 -10.72 10.82
CA ASN A 491 52.77 -10.77 9.35
C ASN A 491 51.34 -10.62 8.71
N THR A 492 51.21 -9.72 7.74
CA THR A 492 49.97 -9.37 7.04
C THR A 492 49.98 -9.77 5.53
N GLU A 493 51.01 -10.46 5.06
CA GLU A 493 51.19 -10.79 3.63
C GLU A 493 50.01 -11.60 3.06
N VAL A 494 49.44 -12.51 3.85
CA VAL A 494 48.31 -13.36 3.41
C VAL A 494 47.04 -12.49 3.18
N GLU A 495 46.75 -11.54 4.06
CA GLU A 495 45.60 -10.63 3.97
C GLU A 495 45.81 -9.65 2.82
N LEU A 496 47.02 -9.13 2.62
CA LEU A 496 47.37 -8.25 1.50
C LEU A 496 47.15 -8.94 0.17
N ASN A 497 47.60 -10.19 0.02
CA ASN A 497 47.38 -10.96 -1.20
C ASN A 497 45.89 -11.22 -1.48
N LYS A 498 45.07 -11.42 -0.44
CA LYS A 498 43.61 -11.54 -0.57
C LYS A 498 42.97 -10.23 -1.04
N VAL A 499 43.41 -9.09 -0.49
CA VAL A 499 42.93 -7.77 -0.92
C VAL A 499 43.26 -7.51 -2.37
N MET A 500 44.49 -7.83 -2.81
CA MET A 500 44.90 -7.67 -4.22
C MET A 500 44.05 -8.51 -5.18
N LYS A 501 43.75 -9.77 -4.85
CA LYS A 501 42.86 -10.63 -5.64
C LYS A 501 41.45 -10.07 -5.74
N LEU A 502 40.87 -9.64 -4.62
CA LEU A 502 39.53 -9.05 -4.60
C LEU A 502 39.47 -7.71 -5.34
N GLN A 503 40.53 -6.91 -5.31
CA GLN A 503 40.63 -5.68 -6.09
C GLN A 503 40.69 -5.95 -7.60
N GLN A 504 41.34 -7.04 -8.02
CA GLN A 504 41.33 -7.47 -9.42
C GLN A 504 39.94 -7.92 -9.86
N GLU A 505 39.26 -8.76 -9.03
CA GLU A 505 37.89 -9.19 -9.27
C GLU A 505 36.90 -8.01 -9.36
N LEU A 506 37.16 -6.94 -8.59
CA LEU A 506 36.34 -5.74 -8.61
C LEU A 506 36.52 -4.89 -9.89
N LYS A 507 37.66 -5.02 -10.58
CA LYS A 507 37.92 -4.38 -11.87
C LYS A 507 37.30 -5.13 -13.03
N ASP A 508 37.17 -6.45 -12.89
CA ASP A 508 36.68 -7.35 -13.93
C ASP A 508 35.12 -7.45 -13.93
N ASN A 509 34.45 -6.96 -12.86
CA ASN A 509 33.01 -6.85 -12.72
C ASN A 509 32.49 -5.43 -13.00
#